data_ffdf143756b7b1ec34291ff11df5cee8
#
_entry.id   ffdf143756b7b1ec34291ff11df5cee8
#
_cell.length_a   1.000
_cell.length_b   1.000
_cell.length_c   1.000
_cell.angle_alpha   90.00
_cell.angle_beta   90.00
_cell.angle_gamma   90.00
#
_symmetry.space_group_name_H-M   'P 1'
#
loop_
_entity.id
_entity.type
_entity.pdbx_description
1 polymer ?
#
loop_
_entity_poly.entity_id
_entity_poly.type
_entity_poly.pdbx_seq_one_letter_code
_entity_poly.pdbx_strand_id
1 'polypeptide(L)'
;MIEKKKTRSEEKREAILTAAKQAFLEFGVQNTSMDKLAALAGVSKRTVYNHFSSKEALVMELLSVLWKSTITEDELVALSKRPLQEQLVSLLCQEINVIAQPSYLDMAKVALGHFLFKPEELKAQTSSMSKQDTALYTWLAEQDKKGRLKLESVELARTQLHSLIKGSAFWP
;
A
#
# COMPACT_ATOMS: atom_id res chain seq x y z
N MET A 1 -25.75 9.75 -1.83
CA MET A 1 -24.81 8.72 -2.34
C MET A 1 -25.32 7.36 -1.90
N ILE A 2 -25.62 6.46 -2.83
CA ILE A 2 -26.08 5.10 -2.48
C ILE A 2 -24.82 4.31 -2.14
N GLU A 3 -24.61 4.01 -0.84
CA GLU A 3 -23.58 3.06 -0.42
C GLU A 3 -23.84 1.71 -1.11
N LYS A 4 -22.91 1.30 -1.97
CA LYS A 4 -22.96 0.00 -2.64
C LYS A 4 -22.77 -1.09 -1.58
N LYS A 5 -23.82 -1.81 -1.26
CA LYS A 5 -23.80 -2.92 -0.29
C LYS A 5 -22.72 -3.94 -0.70
N LYS A 6 -21.74 -4.17 0.18
CA LYS A 6 -20.67 -5.14 -0.05
C LYS A 6 -21.24 -6.53 -0.26
N THR A 7 -20.63 -7.29 -1.14
CA THR A 7 -20.97 -8.70 -1.33
C THR A 7 -20.40 -9.53 -0.18
N ARG A 8 -20.99 -10.70 0.11
CA ARG A 8 -20.44 -11.66 1.09
C ARG A 8 -18.98 -12.07 0.80
N SER A 9 -18.58 -12.03 -0.46
CA SER A 9 -17.19 -12.31 -0.86
C SER A 9 -16.25 -11.19 -0.46
N GLU A 10 -16.66 -9.94 -0.68
CA GLU A 10 -15.91 -8.74 -0.27
C GLU A 10 -15.79 -8.65 1.26
N GLU A 11 -16.88 -8.94 2.00
CA GLU A 11 -16.87 -8.98 3.47
C GLU A 11 -15.84 -9.99 4.00
N LYS A 12 -15.81 -11.21 3.44
CA LYS A 12 -14.85 -12.24 3.82
C LYS A 12 -13.41 -11.83 3.48
N ARG A 13 -13.20 -11.21 2.32
CA ARG A 13 -11.90 -10.71 1.92
C ARG A 13 -11.37 -9.66 2.89
N GLU A 14 -12.21 -8.72 3.29
CA GLU A 14 -11.86 -7.70 4.28
C GLU A 14 -11.59 -8.30 5.68
N ALA A 15 -12.39 -9.27 6.10
CA ALA A 15 -12.16 -9.98 7.37
C ALA A 15 -10.78 -10.66 7.39
N ILE A 16 -10.39 -11.30 6.27
CA ILE A 16 -9.06 -11.92 6.13
C ILE A 16 -7.95 -10.85 6.18
N LEU A 17 -8.09 -9.73 5.49
CA LEU A 17 -7.11 -8.64 5.51
C LEU A 17 -6.97 -8.03 6.90
N THR A 18 -8.08 -7.82 7.60
CA THR A 18 -8.08 -7.28 8.97
C THR A 18 -7.39 -8.24 9.94
N ALA A 19 -7.74 -9.53 9.89
CA ALA A 19 -7.11 -10.56 10.71
C ALA A 19 -5.60 -10.69 10.41
N ALA A 20 -5.22 -10.62 9.13
CA ALA A 20 -3.82 -10.68 8.72
C ALA A 20 -3.02 -9.47 9.22
N LYS A 21 -3.56 -8.26 9.08
CA LYS A 21 -2.93 -7.04 9.61
C LYS A 21 -2.66 -7.18 11.11
N GLN A 22 -3.64 -7.60 11.88
CA GLN A 22 -3.51 -7.77 13.33
C GLN A 22 -2.50 -8.88 13.68
N ALA A 23 -2.60 -10.04 13.04
CA ALA A 23 -1.71 -11.18 13.32
C ALA A 23 -0.25 -10.89 12.94
N PHE A 24 -0.02 -10.16 11.84
CA PHE A 24 1.33 -9.78 11.43
C PHE A 24 1.96 -8.74 12.35
N LEU A 25 1.15 -7.83 12.90
CA LEU A 25 1.60 -6.88 13.93
C LEU A 25 1.96 -7.58 15.24
N GLU A 26 1.14 -8.54 15.67
CA GLU A 26 1.28 -9.20 16.98
C GLU A 26 2.33 -10.31 16.98
N PHE A 27 2.35 -11.16 15.95
CA PHE A 27 3.19 -12.37 15.89
C PHE A 27 4.31 -12.30 14.85
N GLY A 28 4.30 -11.29 14.00
CA GLY A 28 5.16 -11.21 12.82
C GLY A 28 4.66 -12.09 11.66
N VAL A 29 5.08 -11.75 10.44
CA VAL A 29 4.67 -12.46 9.21
C VAL A 29 5.15 -13.91 9.20
N GLN A 30 6.39 -14.15 9.66
CA GLN A 30 7.00 -15.49 9.64
C GLN A 30 6.25 -16.48 10.55
N ASN A 31 5.81 -16.03 11.72
CA ASN A 31 5.14 -16.85 12.73
C ASN A 31 3.61 -16.97 12.52
N THR A 32 3.09 -16.43 11.41
CA THR A 32 1.68 -16.48 11.09
C THR A 32 1.44 -17.40 9.90
N SER A 33 0.67 -18.46 10.11
CA SER A 33 0.28 -19.39 9.05
C SER A 33 -1.07 -19.00 8.43
N MET A 34 -1.33 -19.48 7.20
CA MET A 34 -2.64 -19.29 6.53
C MET A 34 -3.79 -19.93 7.34
N ASP A 35 -3.51 -21.00 8.07
CA ASP A 35 -4.50 -21.67 8.93
C ASP A 35 -4.86 -20.79 10.15
N LYS A 36 -3.84 -20.16 10.77
CA LYS A 36 -4.06 -19.19 11.85
C LYS A 36 -4.88 -18.00 11.37
N LEU A 37 -4.60 -17.51 10.16
CA LEU A 37 -5.38 -16.42 9.55
C LEU A 37 -6.83 -16.82 9.30
N ALA A 38 -7.09 -18.04 8.83
CA ALA A 38 -8.44 -18.55 8.64
C ALA A 38 -9.22 -18.57 9.96
N ALA A 39 -8.60 -19.06 11.03
CA ALA A 39 -9.21 -19.09 12.36
C ALA A 39 -9.51 -17.68 12.88
N LEU A 40 -8.57 -16.76 12.79
CA LEU A 40 -8.74 -15.37 13.24
C LEU A 40 -9.78 -14.59 12.43
N ALA A 41 -9.89 -14.86 11.13
CA ALA A 41 -10.86 -14.24 10.25
C ALA A 41 -12.27 -14.88 10.33
N GLY A 42 -12.43 -15.98 11.08
CA GLY A 42 -13.70 -16.70 11.18
C GLY A 42 -14.15 -17.34 9.86
N VAL A 43 -13.19 -17.73 9.01
CA VAL A 43 -13.46 -18.34 7.69
C VAL A 43 -12.77 -19.69 7.55
N SER A 44 -13.19 -20.51 6.55
CA SER A 44 -12.49 -21.75 6.26
C SER A 44 -11.13 -21.49 5.59
N LYS A 45 -10.17 -22.40 5.77
CA LYS A 45 -8.89 -22.41 5.06
C LYS A 45 -9.07 -22.29 3.54
N ARG A 46 -10.02 -23.03 2.97
CA ARG A 46 -10.38 -22.94 1.55
C ARG A 46 -10.81 -21.53 1.16
N THR A 47 -11.54 -20.83 2.02
CA THR A 47 -11.97 -19.44 1.77
C THR A 47 -10.75 -18.52 1.69
N VAL A 48 -9.77 -18.68 2.60
CA VAL A 48 -8.54 -17.87 2.56
C VAL A 48 -7.79 -18.09 1.25
N TYR A 49 -7.56 -19.34 0.86
CA TYR A 49 -6.86 -19.66 -0.39
C TYR A 49 -7.62 -19.28 -1.66
N ASN A 50 -8.95 -19.21 -1.61
CA ASN A 50 -9.74 -18.68 -2.75
C ASN A 50 -9.54 -17.17 -2.96
N HIS A 51 -9.21 -16.42 -1.90
CA HIS A 51 -8.96 -14.98 -1.98
C HIS A 51 -7.49 -14.62 -2.14
N PHE A 52 -6.60 -15.41 -1.55
CA PHE A 52 -5.17 -15.16 -1.52
C PHE A 52 -4.41 -16.47 -1.74
N SER A 53 -3.72 -16.57 -2.84
CA SER A 53 -3.00 -17.80 -3.26
C SER A 53 -1.87 -18.17 -2.30
N SER A 54 -1.29 -17.19 -1.61
CA SER A 54 -0.18 -17.39 -0.66
C SER A 54 -0.17 -16.30 0.42
N LYS A 55 0.65 -16.51 1.45
CA LYS A 55 0.90 -15.52 2.51
C LYS A 55 1.57 -14.27 1.93
N GLU A 56 2.46 -14.44 0.97
CA GLU A 56 3.17 -13.37 0.30
C GLU A 56 2.23 -12.51 -0.55
N ALA A 57 1.27 -13.12 -1.24
CA ALA A 57 0.22 -12.39 -1.97
C ALA A 57 -0.64 -11.55 -1.00
N LEU A 58 -0.95 -12.09 0.18
CA LEU A 58 -1.66 -11.37 1.23
C LEU A 58 -0.83 -10.21 1.79
N VAL A 59 0.46 -10.41 2.01
CA VAL A 59 1.41 -9.36 2.43
C VAL A 59 1.45 -8.23 1.41
N MET A 60 1.55 -8.54 0.13
CA MET A 60 1.55 -7.54 -0.95
C MET A 60 0.27 -6.72 -0.97
N GLU A 61 -0.87 -7.37 -0.77
CA GLU A 61 -2.15 -6.65 -0.69
C GLU A 61 -2.21 -5.72 0.54
N LEU A 62 -1.75 -6.17 1.71
CA LEU A 62 -1.68 -5.34 2.91
C LEU A 62 -0.74 -4.14 2.73
N LEU A 63 0.43 -4.34 2.13
CA LEU A 63 1.33 -3.25 1.79
C LEU A 63 0.64 -2.23 0.86
N SER A 64 -0.13 -2.72 -0.12
CA SER A 64 -0.92 -1.88 -1.02
C SER A 64 -1.99 -1.07 -0.28
N VAL A 65 -2.72 -1.70 0.63
CA VAL A 65 -3.76 -1.04 1.42
C VAL A 65 -3.18 0.03 2.34
N LEU A 66 -2.06 -0.28 3.02
CA LEU A 66 -1.36 0.69 3.87
C LEU A 66 -0.87 1.91 3.06
N TRP A 67 -0.41 1.67 1.85
CA TRP A 67 0.05 2.73 0.96
C TRP A 67 -1.07 3.67 0.50
N LYS A 68 -2.28 3.15 0.28
CA LYS A 68 -3.45 3.94 -0.13
C LYS A 68 -4.03 4.81 0.99
N SER A 69 -3.91 4.37 2.24
CA SER A 69 -4.57 4.99 3.39
C SER A 69 -3.80 6.16 4.00
N THR A 70 -2.87 6.77 3.27
CA THR A 70 -1.92 7.73 3.83
C THR A 70 -2.49 9.12 4.11
N ILE A 71 -3.59 9.50 3.48
CA ILE A 71 -4.16 10.85 3.65
C ILE A 71 -5.69 10.84 3.46
N THR A 72 -6.40 11.60 4.26
CA THR A 72 -7.85 11.79 4.15
C THR A 72 -8.18 12.96 3.20
N GLU A 73 -9.42 13.02 2.70
CA GLU A 73 -9.88 14.13 1.86
C GLU A 73 -9.79 15.49 2.59
N ASP A 74 -10.13 15.51 3.88
CA ASP A 74 -10.05 16.74 4.70
C ASP A 74 -8.61 17.23 4.84
N GLU A 75 -7.66 16.32 5.03
CA GLU A 75 -6.23 16.66 5.08
C GLU A 75 -5.74 17.19 3.73
N LEU A 76 -6.17 16.61 2.61
CA LEU A 76 -5.86 17.11 1.26
C LEU A 76 -6.40 18.51 1.04
N VAL A 77 -7.64 18.78 1.47
CA VAL A 77 -8.25 20.13 1.39
C VAL A 77 -7.46 21.12 2.25
N ALA A 78 -7.10 20.76 3.47
CA ALA A 78 -6.28 21.63 4.33
C ALA A 78 -4.89 21.90 3.73
N LEU A 79 -4.28 20.85 3.16
CA LEU A 79 -2.98 20.92 2.50
C LEU A 79 -3.00 21.84 1.26
N SER A 80 -4.07 21.84 0.49
CA SER A 80 -4.20 22.62 -0.74
C SER A 80 -4.08 24.15 -0.54
N LYS A 81 -4.28 24.63 0.69
CA LYS A 81 -4.15 26.05 1.07
C LYS A 81 -2.72 26.48 1.38
N ARG A 82 -1.77 25.54 1.46
CA ARG A 82 -0.36 25.81 1.77
C ARG A 82 0.45 26.11 0.50
N PRO A 83 1.64 26.70 0.62
CA PRO A 83 2.58 26.82 -0.49
C PRO A 83 2.88 25.46 -1.14
N LEU A 84 3.12 25.44 -2.46
CA LEU A 84 3.29 24.23 -3.25
C LEU A 84 4.39 23.30 -2.70
N GLN A 85 5.51 23.89 -2.28
CA GLN A 85 6.61 23.15 -1.68
C GLN A 85 6.20 22.45 -0.38
N GLU A 86 5.44 23.12 0.49
CA GLU A 86 4.95 22.53 1.73
C GLU A 86 3.96 21.39 1.48
N GLN A 87 3.14 21.51 0.44
CA GLN A 87 2.24 20.44 0.01
C GLN A 87 3.03 19.18 -0.36
N LEU A 88 4.05 19.32 -1.21
CA LEU A 88 4.89 18.20 -1.64
C LEU A 88 5.62 17.57 -0.45
N VAL A 89 6.28 18.39 0.37
CA VAL A 89 7.00 17.91 1.56
C VAL A 89 6.06 17.15 2.51
N SER A 90 4.86 17.67 2.74
CA SER A 90 3.88 17.00 3.59
C SER A 90 3.47 15.62 3.06
N LEU A 91 3.19 15.52 1.75
CA LEU A 91 2.86 14.25 1.09
C LEU A 91 4.02 13.24 1.18
N LEU A 92 5.25 13.69 0.93
CA LEU A 92 6.43 12.83 1.02
C LEU A 92 6.69 12.36 2.47
N CYS A 93 6.54 13.24 3.46
CA CYS A 93 6.66 12.89 4.86
C CYS A 93 5.62 11.83 5.29
N GLN A 94 4.39 11.93 4.80
CA GLN A 94 3.37 10.92 5.08
C GLN A 94 3.75 9.55 4.49
N GLU A 95 4.25 9.51 3.26
CA GLU A 95 4.73 8.26 2.65
C GLU A 95 5.92 7.67 3.42
N ILE A 96 6.89 8.51 3.82
CA ILE A 96 8.03 8.08 4.65
C ILE A 96 7.53 7.49 5.98
N ASN A 97 6.59 8.14 6.64
CA ASN A 97 6.05 7.68 7.91
C ASN A 97 5.39 6.30 7.81
N VAL A 98 4.75 5.98 6.68
CA VAL A 98 4.20 4.63 6.44
C VAL A 98 5.32 3.61 6.23
N ILE A 99 6.28 3.93 5.37
CA ILE A 99 7.38 3.01 5.03
C ILE A 99 8.28 2.75 6.25
N ALA A 100 8.52 3.77 7.08
CA ALA A 100 9.37 3.67 8.26
C ALA A 100 8.74 2.89 9.43
N GLN A 101 7.46 2.53 9.35
CA GLN A 101 6.85 1.70 10.39
C GLN A 101 7.49 0.31 10.44
N PRO A 102 7.88 -0.20 11.62
CA PRO A 102 8.49 -1.52 11.75
C PRO A 102 7.66 -2.63 11.11
N SER A 103 6.34 -2.59 11.28
CA SER A 103 5.42 -3.56 10.67
C SER A 103 5.41 -3.52 9.15
N TYR A 104 5.53 -2.33 8.54
CA TYR A 104 5.67 -2.18 7.09
C TYR A 104 6.99 -2.79 6.62
N LEU A 105 8.09 -2.47 7.27
CA LEU A 105 9.43 -2.98 6.94
C LEU A 105 9.49 -4.50 7.04
N ASP A 106 8.91 -5.10 8.08
CA ASP A 106 8.88 -6.56 8.24
C ASP A 106 8.06 -7.25 7.14
N MET A 107 6.91 -6.71 6.78
CA MET A 107 6.13 -7.19 5.63
C MET A 107 6.90 -7.03 4.32
N ALA A 108 7.54 -5.87 4.12
CA ALA A 108 8.31 -5.59 2.91
C ALA A 108 9.53 -6.52 2.77
N LYS A 109 10.25 -6.85 3.86
CA LYS A 109 11.35 -7.84 3.86
C LYS A 109 10.86 -9.22 3.40
N VAL A 110 9.69 -9.67 3.90
CA VAL A 110 9.10 -10.95 3.50
C VAL A 110 8.74 -10.95 2.01
N ALA A 111 8.08 -9.87 1.55
CA ALA A 111 7.72 -9.72 0.14
C ALA A 111 8.97 -9.70 -0.75
N LEU A 112 9.97 -8.90 -0.42
CA LEU A 112 11.23 -8.82 -1.17
C LEU A 112 11.96 -10.17 -1.19
N GLY A 113 12.08 -10.85 -0.04
CA GLY A 113 12.72 -12.16 0.04
C GLY A 113 12.04 -13.23 -0.83
N HIS A 114 10.72 -13.19 -0.93
CA HIS A 114 9.97 -14.11 -1.79
C HIS A 114 10.11 -13.76 -3.28
N PHE A 115 9.93 -12.49 -3.62
CA PHE A 115 9.86 -12.06 -5.02
C PHE A 115 11.22 -11.79 -5.65
N LEU A 116 12.31 -11.72 -4.86
CA LEU A 116 13.65 -11.50 -5.38
C LEU A 116 14.07 -12.56 -6.42
N PHE A 117 13.60 -13.80 -6.22
CA PHE A 117 13.85 -14.92 -7.13
C PHE A 117 12.70 -15.19 -8.10
N LYS A 118 11.67 -14.32 -8.13
CA LYS A 118 10.47 -14.46 -8.95
C LYS A 118 10.09 -13.13 -9.61
N PRO A 119 10.94 -12.60 -10.49
CA PRO A 119 10.78 -11.25 -11.05
C PRO A 119 9.47 -11.07 -11.82
N GLU A 120 8.98 -12.11 -12.50
CA GLU A 120 7.72 -12.02 -13.25
C GLU A 120 6.49 -11.93 -12.31
N GLU A 121 6.50 -12.67 -11.19
CA GLU A 121 5.45 -12.55 -10.17
C GLU A 121 5.48 -11.16 -9.52
N LEU A 122 6.67 -10.65 -9.20
CA LEU A 122 6.84 -9.29 -8.67
C LEU A 122 6.30 -8.25 -9.65
N LYS A 123 6.65 -8.36 -10.92
CA LYS A 123 6.20 -7.44 -11.97
C LYS A 123 4.67 -7.46 -12.10
N ALA A 124 4.04 -8.62 -12.07
CA ALA A 124 2.59 -8.75 -12.11
C ALA A 124 1.91 -8.08 -10.90
N GLN A 125 2.43 -8.31 -9.69
CA GLN A 125 1.92 -7.73 -8.45
C GLN A 125 2.15 -6.21 -8.40
N THR A 126 3.35 -5.73 -8.73
CA THR A 126 3.68 -4.31 -8.71
C THR A 126 2.99 -3.53 -9.81
N SER A 127 2.72 -4.12 -10.97
CA SER A 127 1.95 -3.49 -12.06
C SER A 127 0.51 -3.18 -11.63
N SER A 128 -0.08 -4.00 -10.77
CA SER A 128 -1.40 -3.73 -10.20
C SER A 128 -1.34 -2.63 -9.14
N MET A 129 -0.24 -2.53 -8.40
CA MET A 129 -0.02 -1.49 -7.38
C MET A 129 0.36 -0.13 -7.99
N SER A 130 1.14 -0.11 -9.07
CA SER A 130 1.59 1.12 -9.72
C SER A 130 0.47 1.89 -10.43
N LYS A 131 -0.62 1.21 -10.79
CA LYS A 131 -1.84 1.83 -11.33
C LYS A 131 -2.75 2.44 -10.24
N GLN A 132 -2.34 2.39 -8.98
CA GLN A 132 -3.14 2.91 -7.89
C GLN A 132 -2.84 4.39 -7.73
N ASP A 133 -3.90 5.18 -7.78
CA ASP A 133 -3.87 6.61 -7.53
C ASP A 133 -3.50 6.84 -6.05
N THR A 134 -2.22 7.06 -5.78
CA THR A 134 -1.77 7.56 -4.47
C THR A 134 -2.05 9.05 -4.39
N ALA A 135 -2.18 9.58 -3.18
CA ALA A 135 -2.36 11.02 -2.97
C ALA A 135 -1.27 11.84 -3.67
N LEU A 136 -0.02 11.37 -3.61
CA LEU A 136 1.11 12.01 -4.31
C LEU A 136 0.92 12.01 -5.83
N TYR A 137 0.52 10.88 -6.43
CA TYR A 137 0.29 10.81 -7.87
C TYR A 137 -0.83 11.75 -8.31
N THR A 138 -1.97 11.70 -7.63
CA THR A 138 -3.12 12.56 -7.91
C THR A 138 -2.74 14.03 -7.79
N TRP A 139 -1.98 14.38 -6.74
CA TRP A 139 -1.50 15.73 -6.53
C TRP A 139 -0.54 16.19 -7.65
N LEU A 140 0.45 15.37 -8.03
CA LEU A 140 1.39 15.67 -9.13
C LEU A 140 0.64 15.92 -10.44
N ALA A 141 -0.31 15.03 -10.79
CA ALA A 141 -1.12 15.15 -12.01
C ALA A 141 -1.97 16.43 -11.99
N GLU A 142 -2.52 16.80 -10.83
CA GLU A 142 -3.31 18.00 -10.69
C GLU A 142 -2.47 19.28 -10.79
N GLN A 143 -1.27 19.31 -10.17
CA GLN A 143 -0.40 20.49 -10.26
C GLN A 143 0.20 20.67 -11.66
N ASP A 144 0.49 19.59 -12.36
CA ASP A 144 0.93 19.62 -13.76
C ASP A 144 -0.18 20.14 -14.67
N LYS A 145 -1.40 19.61 -14.52
CA LYS A 145 -2.60 20.09 -15.25
C LYS A 145 -2.89 21.58 -15.01
N LYS A 146 -2.63 22.08 -13.80
CA LYS A 146 -2.78 23.49 -13.44
C LYS A 146 -1.63 24.38 -13.94
N GLY A 147 -0.60 23.80 -14.57
CA GLY A 147 0.60 24.49 -15.03
C GLY A 147 1.51 25.01 -13.91
N ARG A 148 1.29 24.57 -12.65
CA ARG A 148 2.13 24.92 -11.51
C ARG A 148 3.44 24.13 -11.46
N LEU A 149 3.43 22.92 -12.00
CA LEU A 149 4.59 22.09 -12.28
C LEU A 149 4.69 21.91 -13.80
N LYS A 150 5.91 21.75 -14.28
CA LYS A 150 6.20 21.39 -15.68
C LYS A 150 6.92 20.07 -15.66
N LEU A 151 6.16 18.98 -15.66
CA LEU A 151 6.69 17.63 -15.59
C LEU A 151 6.83 17.06 -17.00
N GLU A 152 7.93 16.39 -17.28
CA GLU A 152 8.08 15.59 -18.49
C GLU A 152 7.08 14.43 -18.50
N SER A 153 6.89 13.80 -17.35
CA SER A 153 5.92 12.74 -17.10
C SER A 153 5.60 12.69 -15.61
N VAL A 154 4.32 12.68 -15.28
CA VAL A 154 3.83 12.50 -13.90
C VAL A 154 4.30 11.16 -13.33
N GLU A 155 4.28 10.10 -14.15
CA GLU A 155 4.72 8.76 -13.75
C GLU A 155 6.22 8.73 -13.46
N LEU A 156 7.04 9.40 -14.28
CA LEU A 156 8.48 9.51 -14.06
C LEU A 156 8.77 10.27 -12.76
N ALA A 157 8.14 11.43 -12.56
CA ALA A 157 8.30 12.23 -11.35
C ALA A 157 7.92 11.44 -10.09
N ARG A 158 6.78 10.75 -10.11
CA ARG A 158 6.37 9.85 -9.04
C ARG A 158 7.41 8.76 -8.76
N THR A 159 7.89 8.10 -9.81
CA THR A 159 8.87 7.01 -9.69
C THR A 159 10.17 7.50 -9.07
N GLN A 160 10.65 8.67 -9.48
CA GLN A 160 11.86 9.28 -8.91
C GLN A 160 11.68 9.62 -7.43
N LEU A 161 10.57 10.26 -7.05
CA LEU A 161 10.27 10.59 -5.66
C LEU A 161 10.16 9.33 -4.79
N HIS A 162 9.44 8.30 -5.26
CA HIS A 162 9.34 7.02 -4.54
C HIS A 162 10.71 6.33 -4.40
N SER A 163 11.57 6.40 -5.41
CA SER A 163 12.91 5.81 -5.35
C SER A 163 13.77 6.49 -4.30
N LEU A 164 13.69 7.83 -4.18
CA LEU A 164 14.39 8.59 -3.14
C LEU A 164 13.89 8.22 -1.74
N ILE A 165 12.56 8.16 -1.55
CA ILE A 165 11.95 7.78 -0.26
C ILE A 165 12.34 6.36 0.13
N LYS A 166 12.19 5.40 -0.78
CA LYS A 166 12.52 3.99 -0.51
C LYS A 166 14.02 3.80 -0.26
N GLY A 167 14.86 4.49 -1.02
CA GLY A 167 16.30 4.46 -0.82
C GLY A 167 16.69 4.85 0.60
N SER A 168 16.15 5.95 1.12
CA SER A 168 16.45 6.42 2.48
C SER A 168 15.81 5.56 3.59
N ALA A 169 14.69 4.89 3.33
CA ALA A 169 13.99 4.08 4.32
C ALA A 169 14.52 2.63 4.42
N PHE A 170 14.95 2.03 3.31
CA PHE A 170 15.43 0.65 3.25
C PHE A 170 16.95 0.51 3.40
N TRP A 171 17.71 1.56 3.07
CA TRP A 171 19.17 1.57 3.06
C TRP A 171 19.68 2.79 3.84
N PRO A 172 19.59 2.76 5.18
CA PRO A 172 20.10 3.86 6.02
C PRO A 172 21.61 3.98 5.95
#